data_6da6e8aa2c1c995768d56448cbecbe90
#
_entry.id   6da6e8aa2c1c995768d56448cbecbe90
#
_cell.length_a   1.000
_cell.length_b   1.000
_cell.length_c   1.000
_cell.angle_alpha   90.00
_cell.angle_beta   90.00
_cell.angle_gamma   90.00
#
_symmetry.space_group_name_H-M   'P 1'
#
loop_
_entity.id
_entity.type
_entity.pdbx_description
1 polymer ?
#
loop_
_entity_poly.entity_id
_entity_poly.type
_entity_poly.pdbx_seq_one_letter_code
_entity_poly.pdbx_strand_id
1 'polypeptide(L)'
;MRVHFIAIGGAAMHNLALALHEKGAEVTGSDDAIFNPSKSRLEAAGILPKKIGWFPSQIDTHLDAVILGMHAREDNPELLKAQELGLNIYSYPEYLYEQSKNKIRVVIGGSHGKTTITSMVLHVLNVQKIDCDYMVGAQLEGFSTMVKLSDAPVIVLEGDEYLSSPIDRRPKFHLYKPHIALISGIAWDHINVFPTFEGYLKQFELFIDQIQDGGYLTYCSEDESLNIISSSNPEIETEAYELPDYEIEDGTSIISHENGETKLEIFGAHNLLNMMGALNVCKQLGVAESEFFIAMSSFKGASRRLEKIFEREGLIVYKDFAHSPSKVRATVKAVRDQFMSHKVIAGLELHTFSSLNISFLEEYKNTMNGVDIAYVYFDPKSVAHKKLEDLSEIVVYDSFDRKDLKVFTLTVSNTGDRPVQVGSHYHFAEANEKLDFDRNIVHRKSIC
;
A
#
# COMPACT_ATOMS: atom_id res chain seq x y z
N MET A 1 20.23 -16.21 16.89
CA MET A 1 20.43 -15.59 15.56
C MET A 1 20.67 -14.12 15.77
N ARG A 2 21.78 -13.57 15.18
CA ARG A 2 22.16 -12.15 15.29
C ARG A 2 22.00 -11.49 13.93
N VAL A 3 21.18 -10.44 13.87
CA VAL A 3 20.82 -9.76 12.61
C VAL A 3 21.08 -8.27 12.73
N HIS A 4 21.74 -7.69 11.72
CA HIS A 4 21.97 -6.26 11.64
C HIS A 4 21.21 -5.64 10.47
N PHE A 5 20.55 -4.50 10.75
CA PHE A 5 19.76 -3.76 9.75
C PHE A 5 20.47 -2.48 9.34
N ILE A 6 20.81 -2.35 8.07
CA ILE A 6 21.28 -1.11 7.46
C ILE A 6 20.04 -0.33 6.97
N ALA A 7 19.81 0.87 7.50
CA ALA A 7 18.58 1.68 7.35
C ALA A 7 17.35 1.07 8.09
N ILE A 8 17.50 0.80 9.39
CA ILE A 8 16.47 0.18 10.24
C ILE A 8 15.20 1.02 10.39
N GLY A 9 15.28 2.36 10.25
CA GLY A 9 14.16 3.29 10.44
C GLY A 9 13.11 3.27 9.31
N GLY A 10 13.40 2.62 8.19
CA GLY A 10 12.45 2.48 7.09
C GLY A 10 11.15 1.79 7.50
N ALA A 11 10.03 2.15 6.86
CA ALA A 11 8.69 1.62 7.22
C ALA A 11 8.63 0.08 7.19
N ALA A 12 9.14 -0.57 6.14
CA ALA A 12 9.22 -2.02 6.05
C ALA A 12 10.30 -2.59 7.00
N MET A 13 11.46 -1.94 7.06
CA MET A 13 12.62 -2.40 7.80
C MET A 13 12.37 -2.52 9.30
N HIS A 14 11.80 -1.47 9.94
CA HIS A 14 11.55 -1.52 11.38
C HIS A 14 10.50 -2.56 11.75
N ASN A 15 9.47 -2.83 10.89
CA ASN A 15 8.49 -3.85 11.16
C ASN A 15 9.09 -5.27 11.07
N LEU A 16 10.00 -5.51 10.12
CA LEU A 16 10.75 -6.77 10.05
C LEU A 16 11.71 -6.92 11.25
N ALA A 17 12.37 -5.84 11.65
CA ALA A 17 13.24 -5.83 12.83
C ALA A 17 12.47 -6.21 14.10
N LEU A 18 11.26 -5.64 14.28
CA LEU A 18 10.36 -5.97 15.40
C LEU A 18 9.92 -7.44 15.36
N ALA A 19 9.49 -7.94 14.19
CA ALA A 19 9.05 -9.33 14.01
C ALA A 19 10.18 -10.34 14.33
N LEU A 20 11.41 -10.04 13.91
CA LEU A 20 12.57 -10.89 14.22
C LEU A 20 12.95 -10.81 15.71
N HIS A 21 12.85 -9.64 16.33
CA HIS A 21 13.08 -9.48 17.75
C HIS A 21 12.05 -10.25 18.58
N GLU A 22 10.77 -10.16 18.22
CA GLU A 22 9.70 -10.97 18.84
C GLU A 22 9.93 -12.48 18.68
N LYS A 23 10.50 -12.91 17.57
CA LYS A 23 10.91 -14.30 17.29
C LYS A 23 12.18 -14.72 18.07
N GLY A 24 12.79 -13.82 18.84
CA GLY A 24 13.94 -14.10 19.70
C GLY A 24 15.30 -13.87 19.02
N ALA A 25 15.38 -13.16 17.91
CA ALA A 25 16.65 -12.73 17.30
C ALA A 25 17.27 -11.56 18.11
N GLU A 26 18.59 -11.55 18.20
CA GLU A 26 19.35 -10.39 18.62
C GLU A 26 19.43 -9.41 17.45
N VAL A 27 18.67 -8.32 17.53
CA VAL A 27 18.54 -7.34 16.46
C VAL A 27 19.34 -6.08 16.79
N THR A 28 20.18 -5.67 15.84
CA THR A 28 20.89 -4.39 15.85
C THR A 28 20.61 -3.64 14.56
N GLY A 29 20.93 -2.36 14.48
CA GLY A 29 20.78 -1.63 13.24
C GLY A 29 21.31 -0.20 13.32
N SER A 30 21.38 0.44 12.17
CA SER A 30 21.83 1.80 11.96
C SER A 30 20.96 2.54 10.98
N ASP A 31 20.92 3.86 11.07
CA ASP A 31 20.23 4.73 10.13
C ASP A 31 20.79 6.15 10.20
N ASP A 32 20.67 6.93 9.13
CA ASP A 32 21.02 8.35 9.13
C ASP A 32 19.94 9.25 9.71
N ALA A 33 18.68 8.77 9.76
CA ALA A 33 17.56 9.43 10.41
C ALA A 33 16.43 8.44 10.74
N ILE A 34 15.86 8.49 11.94
CA ILE A 34 14.74 7.65 12.34
C ILE A 34 13.60 8.55 12.84
N PHE A 35 12.46 8.49 12.16
CA PHE A 35 11.26 9.27 12.48
C PHE A 35 10.15 8.40 13.08
N ASN A 36 9.15 9.03 13.68
CA ASN A 36 7.94 8.30 14.09
C ASN A 36 7.11 7.87 12.86
N PRO A 37 6.46 6.69 12.92
CA PRO A 37 6.30 5.81 14.08
C PRO A 37 7.47 4.84 14.33
N SER A 38 8.42 4.69 13.40
CA SER A 38 9.53 3.72 13.53
C SER A 38 10.33 3.94 14.82
N LYS A 39 10.66 5.22 15.14
CA LYS A 39 11.42 5.57 16.31
C LYS A 39 10.78 5.07 17.60
N SER A 40 9.51 5.44 17.84
CA SER A 40 8.81 5.07 19.07
C SER A 40 8.58 3.56 19.20
N ARG A 41 8.38 2.85 18.08
CA ARG A 41 8.20 1.39 18.07
C ARG A 41 9.50 0.65 18.39
N LEU A 42 10.61 1.03 17.78
CA LEU A 42 11.93 0.47 18.06
C LEU A 42 12.37 0.76 19.50
N GLU A 43 12.05 1.97 20.00
CA GLU A 43 12.32 2.35 21.39
C GLU A 43 11.53 1.50 22.37
N ALA A 44 10.24 1.29 22.14
CA ALA A 44 9.38 0.45 22.97
C ALA A 44 9.85 -1.01 23.01
N ALA A 45 10.41 -1.52 21.91
CA ALA A 45 11.00 -2.85 21.82
C ALA A 45 12.44 -2.94 22.37
N GLY A 46 13.06 -1.82 22.77
CA GLY A 46 14.43 -1.79 23.27
C GLY A 46 15.53 -2.01 22.21
N ILE A 47 15.19 -1.91 20.93
CA ILE A 47 16.13 -2.12 19.82
C ILE A 47 16.39 -0.84 18.98
N LEU A 48 16.00 0.33 19.51
CA LEU A 48 16.35 1.60 18.88
C LEU A 48 17.87 1.81 18.91
N PRO A 49 18.51 2.15 17.78
CA PRO A 49 19.94 2.50 17.76
C PRO A 49 20.27 3.62 18.75
N LYS A 50 21.34 3.43 19.54
CA LYS A 50 21.76 4.42 20.54
C LYS A 50 22.28 5.72 19.94
N LYS A 51 22.75 5.67 18.70
CA LYS A 51 23.28 6.80 17.94
C LYS A 51 22.78 6.75 16.51
N ILE A 52 22.52 7.90 15.93
CA ILE A 52 22.20 8.05 14.51
C ILE A 52 23.51 8.09 13.73
N GLY A 53 23.55 7.43 12.56
CA GLY A 53 24.68 7.30 11.66
C GLY A 53 25.02 5.85 11.33
N TRP A 54 26.14 5.66 10.65
CA TRP A 54 26.64 4.38 10.16
C TRP A 54 27.89 3.97 10.92
N PHE A 55 27.94 2.76 11.46
CA PHE A 55 28.98 2.29 12.36
C PHE A 55 29.57 0.95 11.91
N PRO A 56 30.56 0.93 10.98
CA PRO A 56 31.19 -0.32 10.49
C PRO A 56 31.75 -1.22 11.61
N SER A 57 32.03 -0.66 12.79
CA SER A 57 32.47 -1.44 13.95
C SER A 57 31.42 -2.37 14.56
N GLN A 58 30.15 -2.20 14.17
CA GLN A 58 29.05 -3.10 14.56
C GLN A 58 28.94 -4.31 13.61
N ILE A 59 29.64 -4.29 12.49
CA ILE A 59 29.62 -5.36 11.49
C ILE A 59 30.80 -6.29 11.78
N ASP A 60 30.49 -7.47 12.27
CA ASP A 60 31.46 -8.51 12.63
C ASP A 60 31.05 -9.90 12.09
N THR A 61 31.96 -10.86 12.16
CA THR A 61 31.76 -12.23 11.65
C THR A 61 30.80 -13.08 12.48
N HIS A 62 30.25 -12.56 13.58
CA HIS A 62 29.24 -13.25 14.39
C HIS A 62 27.81 -12.90 13.97
N LEU A 63 27.65 -12.03 12.99
CA LEU A 63 26.34 -11.75 12.39
C LEU A 63 25.90 -12.89 11.46
N ASP A 64 24.73 -13.43 11.70
CA ASP A 64 24.14 -14.47 10.84
C ASP A 64 23.57 -13.85 9.53
N ALA A 65 23.12 -12.59 9.59
CA ALA A 65 22.59 -11.86 8.44
C ALA A 65 22.74 -10.35 8.58
N VAL A 66 22.94 -9.68 7.45
CA VAL A 66 22.82 -8.22 7.30
C VAL A 66 21.65 -7.93 6.35
N ILE A 67 20.71 -7.12 6.79
CA ILE A 67 19.51 -6.76 5.99
C ILE A 67 19.65 -5.32 5.50
N LEU A 68 19.69 -5.16 4.17
CA LEU A 68 19.94 -3.90 3.50
C LEU A 68 18.63 -3.22 3.10
N GLY A 69 18.39 -2.03 3.65
CA GLY A 69 17.24 -1.19 3.29
C GLY A 69 17.42 -0.50 1.96
N MET A 70 16.32 -0.26 1.24
CA MET A 70 16.31 0.37 -0.09
C MET A 70 16.92 1.80 -0.10
N HIS A 71 16.87 2.52 1.01
CA HIS A 71 17.38 3.89 1.14
C HIS A 71 18.86 3.95 1.47
N ALA A 72 19.49 2.84 1.81
CA ALA A 72 20.93 2.78 1.94
C ALA A 72 21.58 2.95 0.55
N ARG A 73 22.75 3.57 0.54
CA ARG A 73 23.50 3.78 -0.71
C ARG A 73 24.47 2.63 -0.93
N GLU A 74 24.87 2.41 -2.19
CA GLU A 74 25.86 1.39 -2.54
C GLU A 74 27.22 1.63 -1.86
N ASP A 75 27.55 2.88 -1.55
CA ASP A 75 28.77 3.30 -0.85
C ASP A 75 28.62 3.34 0.69
N ASN A 76 27.54 2.78 1.25
CA ASN A 76 27.32 2.73 2.69
C ASN A 76 28.47 1.98 3.41
N PRO A 77 29.12 2.59 4.42
CA PRO A 77 30.31 2.01 5.03
C PRO A 77 30.06 0.68 5.78
N GLU A 78 28.85 0.44 6.28
CA GLU A 78 28.46 -0.85 6.89
C GLU A 78 28.25 -1.92 5.82
N LEU A 79 27.64 -1.55 4.68
CA LEU A 79 27.49 -2.45 3.54
C LEU A 79 28.86 -2.89 3.01
N LEU A 80 29.77 -1.94 2.80
CA LEU A 80 31.14 -2.23 2.33
C LEU A 80 31.86 -3.15 3.33
N LYS A 81 31.71 -2.91 4.64
CA LYS A 81 32.30 -3.78 5.67
C LYS A 81 31.70 -5.19 5.68
N ALA A 82 30.40 -5.32 5.49
CA ALA A 82 29.73 -6.62 5.40
C ALA A 82 30.21 -7.40 4.17
N GLN A 83 30.39 -6.72 3.03
CA GLN A 83 30.97 -7.31 1.81
C GLN A 83 32.42 -7.74 2.01
N GLU A 84 33.25 -6.90 2.64
CA GLU A 84 34.67 -7.23 2.97
C GLU A 84 34.77 -8.50 3.82
N LEU A 85 33.86 -8.67 4.78
CA LEU A 85 33.84 -9.82 5.67
C LEU A 85 33.14 -11.07 5.07
N GLY A 86 32.59 -10.96 3.86
CA GLY A 86 31.88 -12.04 3.19
C GLY A 86 30.60 -12.49 3.91
N LEU A 87 29.91 -11.56 4.60
CA LEU A 87 28.68 -11.85 5.33
C LEU A 87 27.49 -12.09 4.38
N ASN A 88 26.48 -12.80 4.87
CA ASN A 88 25.22 -12.94 4.15
C ASN A 88 24.45 -11.61 4.18
N ILE A 89 24.37 -10.95 3.04
CA ILE A 89 23.66 -9.70 2.84
C ILE A 89 22.36 -9.99 2.08
N TYR A 90 21.24 -9.57 2.64
CA TYR A 90 19.91 -9.75 2.05
C TYR A 90 19.24 -8.40 1.86
N SER A 91 18.54 -8.25 0.76
CA SER A 91 17.47 -7.25 0.70
C SER A 91 16.31 -7.65 1.62
N TYR A 92 15.46 -6.70 1.96
CA TYR A 92 14.23 -6.96 2.73
C TYR A 92 13.38 -8.12 2.16
N PRO A 93 13.04 -8.15 0.85
CA PRO A 93 12.24 -9.25 0.31
C PRO A 93 13.00 -10.59 0.23
N GLU A 94 14.31 -10.59 -0.03
CA GLU A 94 15.11 -11.81 0.04
C GLU A 94 15.08 -12.43 1.43
N TYR A 95 15.18 -11.61 2.46
CA TYR A 95 15.15 -12.14 3.82
C TYR A 95 13.75 -12.66 4.21
N LEU A 96 12.67 -12.03 3.74
CA LEU A 96 11.31 -12.59 3.89
C LEU A 96 11.16 -13.93 3.18
N TYR A 97 11.73 -14.07 1.99
CA TYR A 97 11.78 -15.36 1.29
C TYR A 97 12.53 -16.41 2.12
N GLU A 98 13.72 -16.08 2.66
CA GLU A 98 14.48 -16.98 3.53
C GLU A 98 13.66 -17.47 4.73
N GLN A 99 12.90 -16.57 5.38
CA GLN A 99 12.03 -16.90 6.50
C GLN A 99 10.77 -17.70 6.11
N SER A 100 10.47 -17.78 4.82
CA SER A 100 9.25 -18.42 4.29
C SER A 100 9.49 -19.59 3.32
N LYS A 101 10.71 -20.05 3.18
CA LYS A 101 11.07 -21.14 2.24
C LYS A 101 10.22 -22.41 2.43
N ASN A 102 9.89 -22.74 3.67
CA ASN A 102 9.15 -23.95 4.04
C ASN A 102 7.65 -23.67 4.26
N LYS A 103 7.13 -22.52 3.77
CA LYS A 103 5.74 -22.11 3.92
C LYS A 103 5.04 -22.02 2.56
N ILE A 104 3.72 -22.18 2.57
CA ILE A 104 2.90 -21.76 1.43
C ILE A 104 2.97 -20.24 1.35
N ARG A 105 3.55 -19.72 0.27
CA ARG A 105 3.69 -18.29 0.01
C ARG A 105 2.57 -17.83 -0.89
N VAL A 106 1.73 -16.95 -0.34
CA VAL A 106 0.69 -16.21 -1.06
C VAL A 106 1.23 -14.83 -1.36
N VAL A 107 1.25 -14.40 -2.62
CA VAL A 107 1.76 -13.08 -3.01
C VAL A 107 0.70 -12.30 -3.77
N ILE A 108 0.33 -11.14 -3.23
CA ILE A 108 -0.70 -10.26 -3.79
C ILE A 108 -0.01 -9.13 -4.55
N GLY A 109 0.06 -9.23 -5.88
CA GLY A 109 0.66 -8.26 -6.79
C GLY A 109 -0.38 -7.36 -7.49
N GLY A 110 0.12 -6.42 -8.27
CA GLY A 110 -0.69 -5.50 -9.07
C GLY A 110 -0.45 -4.04 -8.75
N SER A 111 -0.81 -3.15 -9.66
CA SER A 111 -0.60 -1.69 -9.49
C SER A 111 -1.54 -1.08 -8.45
N HIS A 112 -2.71 -1.69 -8.26
CA HIS A 112 -3.76 -1.22 -7.35
C HIS A 112 -4.27 -2.36 -6.48
N GLY A 113 -4.98 -2.06 -5.41
CA GLY A 113 -5.70 -3.05 -4.60
C GLY A 113 -4.85 -3.93 -3.67
N LYS A 114 -3.54 -4.05 -3.87
CA LYS A 114 -2.65 -4.94 -3.09
C LYS A 114 -2.95 -4.96 -1.59
N THR A 115 -2.83 -3.81 -0.94
CA THR A 115 -3.05 -3.68 0.51
C THR A 115 -4.48 -4.07 0.91
N THR A 116 -5.47 -3.66 0.12
CA THR A 116 -6.88 -3.98 0.39
C THR A 116 -7.13 -5.49 0.29
N ILE A 117 -6.66 -6.13 -0.79
CA ILE A 117 -6.80 -7.57 -0.99
C ILE A 117 -6.06 -8.35 0.12
N THR A 118 -4.80 -7.95 0.42
CA THR A 118 -4.03 -8.57 1.51
C THR A 118 -4.79 -8.45 2.84
N SER A 119 -5.39 -7.28 3.11
CA SER A 119 -6.18 -7.06 4.33
C SER A 119 -7.45 -7.93 4.37
N MET A 120 -8.14 -8.09 3.25
CA MET A 120 -9.32 -8.96 3.14
C MET A 120 -8.94 -10.42 3.41
N VAL A 121 -7.88 -10.92 2.76
CA VAL A 121 -7.37 -12.28 2.99
C VAL A 121 -7.01 -12.48 4.46
N LEU A 122 -6.22 -11.57 5.05
CA LEU A 122 -5.83 -11.67 6.47
C LEU A 122 -7.04 -11.59 7.42
N HIS A 123 -8.03 -10.75 7.12
CA HIS A 123 -9.27 -10.68 7.89
C HIS A 123 -10.02 -12.02 7.87
N VAL A 124 -10.21 -12.60 6.69
CA VAL A 124 -10.90 -13.89 6.52
C VAL A 124 -10.14 -15.00 7.26
N LEU A 125 -8.82 -15.10 7.07
CA LEU A 125 -8.00 -16.10 7.76
C LEU A 125 -8.07 -15.96 9.28
N ASN A 126 -8.08 -14.73 9.79
CA ASN A 126 -8.22 -14.46 11.23
C ASN A 126 -9.60 -14.87 11.76
N VAL A 127 -10.70 -14.55 11.05
CA VAL A 127 -12.06 -14.98 11.42
C VAL A 127 -12.18 -16.50 11.42
N GLN A 128 -11.59 -17.17 10.41
CA GLN A 128 -11.57 -18.63 10.29
C GLN A 128 -10.55 -19.31 11.20
N LYS A 129 -9.76 -18.53 11.98
CA LYS A 129 -8.70 -19.03 12.88
C LYS A 129 -7.62 -19.86 12.16
N ILE A 130 -7.35 -19.53 10.92
CA ILE A 130 -6.26 -20.08 10.13
C ILE A 130 -5.00 -19.27 10.46
N ASP A 131 -4.02 -19.90 11.10
CA ASP A 131 -2.78 -19.21 11.48
C ASP A 131 -1.92 -18.96 10.24
N CYS A 132 -1.50 -17.71 10.10
CA CYS A 132 -0.63 -17.27 9.02
C CYS A 132 0.36 -16.22 9.49
N ASP A 133 1.52 -16.19 8.84
CA ASP A 133 2.43 -15.06 8.83
C ASP A 133 2.00 -14.06 7.77
N TYR A 134 2.50 -12.85 7.86
CA TYR A 134 2.17 -11.83 6.86
C TYR A 134 3.21 -10.74 6.74
N MET A 135 3.20 -10.08 5.60
CA MET A 135 3.77 -8.76 5.37
C MET A 135 2.78 -7.93 4.56
N VAL A 136 2.40 -6.78 5.09
CA VAL A 136 1.44 -5.85 4.49
C VAL A 136 2.00 -4.43 4.48
N GLY A 137 1.68 -3.67 3.44
CA GLY A 137 2.23 -2.32 3.22
C GLY A 137 1.62 -1.21 4.09
N ALA A 138 0.61 -1.52 4.91
CA ALA A 138 -0.03 -0.57 5.81
C ALA A 138 -0.40 -1.21 7.15
N GLN A 139 -0.53 -0.39 8.18
CA GLN A 139 -1.05 -0.85 9.47
C GLN A 139 -2.52 -1.25 9.32
N LEU A 140 -2.87 -2.43 9.78
CA LEU A 140 -4.24 -2.95 9.78
C LEU A 140 -4.86 -2.85 11.17
N GLU A 141 -6.17 -2.64 11.24
CA GLU A 141 -6.92 -2.70 12.49
C GLU A 141 -6.87 -4.14 13.05
N GLY A 142 -6.59 -4.26 14.34
CA GLY A 142 -6.45 -5.58 14.99
C GLY A 142 -5.09 -6.26 14.82
N PHE A 143 -4.15 -5.67 14.06
CA PHE A 143 -2.80 -6.20 13.87
C PHE A 143 -1.77 -5.30 14.54
N SER A 144 -0.90 -5.86 15.38
CA SER A 144 0.10 -5.10 16.15
C SER A 144 1.22 -4.54 15.28
N THR A 145 1.60 -5.27 14.23
CA THR A 145 2.72 -4.95 13.32
C THR A 145 2.31 -5.13 11.87
N MET A 146 3.10 -4.62 10.94
CA MET A 146 2.95 -4.84 9.49
C MET A 146 3.64 -6.13 9.01
N VAL A 147 4.41 -6.79 9.88
CA VAL A 147 5.09 -8.06 9.62
C VAL A 147 4.91 -8.98 10.81
N LYS A 148 4.48 -10.21 10.57
CA LYS A 148 4.46 -11.31 11.55
C LYS A 148 5.28 -12.46 11.01
N LEU A 149 6.17 -13.01 11.82
CA LEU A 149 6.97 -14.19 11.53
C LEU A 149 6.85 -15.19 12.70
N SER A 150 6.34 -16.36 12.42
CA SER A 150 6.12 -17.46 13.38
C SER A 150 6.41 -18.81 12.73
N ASP A 151 5.90 -19.89 13.29
CA ASP A 151 5.95 -21.21 12.69
C ASP A 151 4.68 -21.56 11.88
N ALA A 152 3.83 -20.57 11.60
CA ALA A 152 2.63 -20.73 10.79
C ALA A 152 2.99 -21.33 9.40
N PRO A 153 2.14 -22.24 8.86
CA PRO A 153 2.44 -22.93 7.60
C PRO A 153 2.24 -22.06 6.35
N VAL A 154 1.55 -20.93 6.49
CA VAL A 154 1.21 -19.99 5.40
C VAL A 154 1.84 -18.65 5.69
N ILE A 155 2.26 -17.94 4.65
CA ILE A 155 2.60 -16.51 4.71
C ILE A 155 1.91 -15.76 3.59
N VAL A 156 1.27 -14.63 3.92
CA VAL A 156 0.64 -13.72 2.96
C VAL A 156 1.51 -12.48 2.81
N LEU A 157 1.98 -12.22 1.59
CA LEU A 157 2.92 -11.16 1.25
C LEU A 157 2.30 -10.17 0.28
N GLU A 158 2.31 -8.89 0.62
CA GLU A 158 2.01 -7.84 -0.34
C GLU A 158 3.17 -7.70 -1.35
N GLY A 159 2.89 -8.00 -2.60
CA GLY A 159 3.85 -8.03 -3.71
C GLY A 159 4.04 -6.65 -4.33
N ASP A 160 5.09 -5.94 -3.91
CA ASP A 160 5.44 -4.63 -4.45
C ASP A 160 6.31 -4.78 -5.71
N GLU A 161 5.93 -4.10 -6.77
CA GLU A 161 6.65 -4.06 -8.05
C GLU A 161 7.85 -3.10 -8.04
N TYR A 162 8.08 -2.38 -6.94
CA TYR A 162 9.25 -1.50 -6.80
C TYR A 162 10.51 -2.29 -6.45
N LEU A 163 11.68 -1.66 -6.68
CA LEU A 163 13.01 -2.28 -6.53
C LEU A 163 13.28 -2.79 -5.11
N SER A 164 14.07 -3.87 -5.01
CA SER A 164 14.36 -4.59 -3.77
C SER A 164 15.38 -3.89 -2.88
N SER A 165 16.51 -3.47 -3.45
CA SER A 165 17.60 -2.80 -2.73
C SER A 165 18.45 -1.96 -3.68
N PRO A 166 19.39 -1.15 -3.18
CA PRO A 166 20.30 -0.40 -4.03
C PRO A 166 21.21 -1.30 -4.89
N ILE A 167 21.56 -2.48 -4.41
CA ILE A 167 22.45 -3.44 -5.11
C ILE A 167 21.70 -4.56 -5.84
N ASP A 168 20.38 -4.69 -5.64
CA ASP A 168 19.51 -5.60 -6.38
C ASP A 168 18.31 -4.84 -6.91
N ARG A 169 18.29 -4.62 -8.21
CA ARG A 169 17.27 -3.82 -8.90
C ARG A 169 16.07 -4.64 -9.38
N ARG A 170 15.99 -5.93 -9.00
CA ARG A 170 14.78 -6.73 -9.27
C ARG A 170 13.62 -6.19 -8.44
N PRO A 171 12.39 -6.17 -8.97
CA PRO A 171 11.18 -5.93 -8.20
C PRO A 171 11.04 -6.88 -7.00
N LYS A 172 10.51 -6.37 -5.89
CA LYS A 172 10.40 -7.16 -4.64
C LYS A 172 9.60 -8.44 -4.84
N PHE A 173 8.49 -8.37 -5.57
CA PHE A 173 7.60 -9.52 -5.76
C PHE A 173 8.25 -10.69 -6.53
N HIS A 174 9.29 -10.46 -7.36
CA HIS A 174 10.05 -11.53 -8.02
C HIS A 174 10.79 -12.44 -7.03
N LEU A 175 11.12 -11.91 -5.86
CA LEU A 175 11.94 -12.64 -4.88
C LEU A 175 11.13 -13.59 -3.99
N TYR A 176 9.80 -13.44 -3.98
CA TYR A 176 8.95 -14.22 -3.07
C TYR A 176 8.61 -15.63 -3.57
N LYS A 177 8.72 -15.90 -4.87
CA LYS A 177 8.45 -17.21 -5.48
C LYS A 177 7.15 -17.84 -4.96
N PRO A 178 5.97 -17.30 -5.31
CA PRO A 178 4.69 -17.72 -4.75
C PRO A 178 4.29 -19.15 -5.12
N HIS A 179 3.50 -19.79 -4.24
CA HIS A 179 2.70 -20.96 -4.57
C HIS A 179 1.29 -20.51 -5.04
N ILE A 180 0.79 -19.43 -4.45
CA ILE A 180 -0.47 -18.80 -4.80
C ILE A 180 -0.17 -17.33 -5.11
N ALA A 181 -0.49 -16.89 -6.31
CA ALA A 181 -0.31 -15.51 -6.73
C ALA A 181 -1.65 -14.87 -7.08
N LEU A 182 -1.76 -13.57 -6.85
CA LEU A 182 -2.84 -12.73 -7.35
C LEU A 182 -2.24 -11.51 -8.03
N ILE A 183 -2.80 -11.13 -9.19
CA ILE A 183 -2.49 -9.86 -9.86
C ILE A 183 -3.78 -9.08 -10.07
N SER A 184 -3.90 -7.93 -9.39
CA SER A 184 -5.14 -7.14 -9.34
C SER A 184 -5.32 -6.15 -10.49
N GLY A 185 -4.33 -6.01 -11.37
CA GLY A 185 -4.33 -5.12 -12.51
C GLY A 185 -2.96 -4.52 -12.79
N ILE A 186 -2.73 -4.08 -14.02
CA ILE A 186 -1.49 -3.47 -14.49
C ILE A 186 -1.80 -2.07 -15.02
N ALA A 187 -1.61 -1.06 -14.17
CA ALA A 187 -1.66 0.33 -14.58
C ALA A 187 -0.28 0.95 -14.41
N TRP A 188 0.24 1.57 -15.46
CA TRP A 188 1.60 2.09 -15.46
C TRP A 188 1.87 3.03 -14.29
N ASP A 189 2.82 2.66 -13.45
CA ASP A 189 3.27 3.43 -12.30
C ASP A 189 4.82 3.38 -12.22
N HIS A 190 5.40 4.11 -11.28
CA HIS A 190 6.86 4.13 -11.05
C HIS A 190 7.69 4.49 -12.30
N ILE A 191 7.25 5.52 -13.04
CA ILE A 191 7.89 5.97 -14.30
C ILE A 191 9.38 6.30 -14.17
N ASN A 192 9.84 6.64 -12.95
CA ASN A 192 11.26 6.86 -12.62
C ASN A 192 12.10 5.57 -12.65
N VAL A 193 11.47 4.42 -12.56
CA VAL A 193 12.11 3.08 -12.58
C VAL A 193 11.78 2.34 -13.87
N PHE A 194 10.55 2.44 -14.33
CA PHE A 194 10.02 1.81 -15.53
C PHE A 194 9.56 2.88 -16.53
N PRO A 195 10.47 3.41 -17.37
CA PRO A 195 10.17 4.55 -18.24
C PRO A 195 9.23 4.22 -19.40
N THR A 196 8.93 2.94 -19.65
CA THR A 196 7.95 2.50 -20.65
C THR A 196 6.94 1.51 -20.07
N PHE A 197 5.75 1.49 -20.62
CA PHE A 197 4.71 0.53 -20.21
C PHE A 197 5.12 -0.92 -20.49
N GLU A 198 5.77 -1.17 -21.61
CA GLU A 198 6.26 -2.51 -21.98
C GLU A 198 7.28 -3.03 -20.96
N GLY A 199 8.20 -2.15 -20.51
CA GLY A 199 9.16 -2.48 -19.47
C GLY A 199 8.50 -2.79 -18.12
N TYR A 200 7.41 -2.09 -17.82
CA TYR A 200 6.61 -2.32 -16.62
C TYR A 200 5.81 -3.63 -16.73
N LEU A 201 5.12 -3.86 -17.86
CA LEU A 201 4.38 -5.09 -18.15
C LEU A 201 5.28 -6.33 -18.04
N LYS A 202 6.51 -6.23 -18.55
CA LYS A 202 7.50 -7.31 -18.48
C LYS A 202 7.81 -7.76 -17.05
N GLN A 203 7.68 -6.88 -16.05
CA GLN A 203 7.89 -7.26 -14.65
C GLN A 203 6.80 -8.22 -14.15
N PHE A 204 5.57 -8.07 -14.64
CA PHE A 204 4.47 -8.98 -14.29
C PHE A 204 4.59 -10.32 -15.00
N GLU A 205 5.04 -10.35 -16.26
CA GLU A 205 5.38 -11.63 -16.92
C GLU A 205 6.45 -12.38 -16.14
N LEU A 206 7.56 -11.70 -15.77
CA LEU A 206 8.62 -12.29 -14.95
C LEU A 206 8.13 -12.73 -13.56
N PHE A 207 7.14 -12.05 -12.99
CA PHE A 207 6.53 -12.48 -11.73
C PHE A 207 5.72 -13.77 -11.90
N ILE A 208 4.96 -13.90 -12.99
CA ILE A 208 4.23 -15.14 -13.31
C ILE A 208 5.20 -16.30 -13.49
N ASP A 209 6.36 -16.08 -14.12
CA ASP A 209 7.43 -17.08 -14.27
C ASP A 209 8.07 -17.50 -12.92
N GLN A 210 7.91 -16.71 -11.84
CA GLN A 210 8.40 -17.07 -10.51
C GLN A 210 7.41 -17.89 -9.69
N ILE A 211 6.18 -18.10 -10.16
CA ILE A 211 5.21 -18.97 -9.48
C ILE A 211 5.76 -20.41 -9.53
N GLN A 212 5.68 -21.11 -8.40
CA GLN A 212 6.19 -22.48 -8.30
C GLN A 212 5.40 -23.41 -9.21
N ASP A 213 6.06 -24.44 -9.74
CA ASP A 213 5.42 -25.47 -10.56
C ASP A 213 4.23 -26.11 -9.82
N GLY A 214 3.09 -26.24 -10.49
CA GLY A 214 1.85 -26.65 -9.88
C GLY A 214 1.20 -25.60 -8.98
N GLY A 215 1.68 -24.35 -9.03
CA GLY A 215 1.11 -23.23 -8.31
C GLY A 215 -0.14 -22.66 -8.99
N TYR A 216 -0.66 -21.59 -8.42
CA TYR A 216 -1.92 -20.99 -8.82
C TYR A 216 -1.79 -19.48 -8.99
N LEU A 217 -2.39 -18.96 -10.07
CA LEU A 217 -2.53 -17.54 -10.35
C LEU A 217 -4.01 -17.18 -10.46
N THR A 218 -4.47 -16.23 -9.64
CA THR A 218 -5.74 -15.55 -9.90
C THR A 218 -5.49 -14.12 -10.38
N TYR A 219 -6.27 -13.64 -11.35
CA TYR A 219 -6.06 -12.34 -11.96
C TYR A 219 -7.35 -11.65 -12.36
N CYS A 220 -7.33 -10.31 -12.38
CA CYS A 220 -8.46 -9.49 -12.76
C CYS A 220 -8.69 -9.56 -14.28
N SER A 221 -9.84 -10.08 -14.71
CA SER A 221 -10.20 -10.20 -16.14
C SER A 221 -10.56 -8.87 -16.80
N GLU A 222 -10.82 -7.82 -16.03
CA GLU A 222 -11.07 -6.48 -16.58
C GLU A 222 -9.79 -5.81 -17.12
N ASP A 223 -8.61 -6.38 -16.85
CA ASP A 223 -7.33 -5.91 -17.36
C ASP A 223 -6.91 -6.69 -18.61
N GLU A 224 -6.94 -6.01 -19.78
CA GLU A 224 -6.60 -6.63 -21.07
C GLU A 224 -5.16 -7.17 -21.10
N SER A 225 -4.21 -6.50 -20.45
CA SER A 225 -2.82 -6.95 -20.38
C SER A 225 -2.69 -8.25 -19.61
N LEU A 226 -3.44 -8.39 -18.49
CA LEU A 226 -3.46 -9.63 -17.71
C LEU A 226 -4.08 -10.80 -18.48
N ASN A 227 -5.13 -10.56 -19.25
CA ASN A 227 -5.73 -11.60 -20.09
C ASN A 227 -4.72 -12.18 -21.12
N ILE A 228 -3.78 -11.34 -21.58
CA ILE A 228 -2.73 -11.78 -22.51
C ILE A 228 -1.64 -12.57 -21.81
N ILE A 229 -1.12 -12.06 -20.68
CA ILE A 229 0.07 -12.64 -20.05
C ILE A 229 -0.23 -13.76 -19.05
N SER A 230 -1.48 -13.89 -18.56
CA SER A 230 -1.85 -14.87 -17.53
C SER A 230 -1.55 -16.33 -17.93
N SER A 231 -1.59 -16.64 -19.22
CA SER A 231 -1.30 -17.97 -19.76
C SER A 231 0.17 -18.17 -20.17
N SER A 232 1.07 -17.26 -19.82
CA SER A 232 2.49 -17.33 -20.23
C SER A 232 3.25 -18.50 -19.59
N ASN A 233 2.81 -18.95 -18.40
CA ASN A 233 3.39 -20.09 -17.71
C ASN A 233 2.41 -21.28 -17.73
N PRO A 234 2.68 -22.33 -18.53
CA PRO A 234 1.79 -23.50 -18.65
C PRO A 234 1.83 -24.48 -17.46
N GLU A 235 2.78 -24.30 -16.54
CA GLU A 235 2.97 -25.19 -15.38
C GLU A 235 2.10 -24.83 -14.17
N ILE A 236 1.29 -23.76 -14.30
CA ILE A 236 0.44 -23.27 -13.21
C ILE A 236 -1.05 -23.30 -13.59
N GLU A 237 -1.91 -23.41 -12.58
CA GLU A 237 -3.34 -23.22 -12.74
C GLU A 237 -3.67 -21.72 -12.74
N THR A 238 -4.58 -21.27 -13.63
CA THR A 238 -4.99 -19.87 -13.71
C THR A 238 -6.50 -19.73 -13.59
N GLU A 239 -6.96 -18.74 -12.82
CA GLU A 239 -8.37 -18.41 -12.64
C GLU A 239 -8.59 -16.90 -12.73
N ALA A 240 -9.42 -16.47 -13.65
CA ALA A 240 -9.81 -15.08 -13.77
C ALA A 240 -10.91 -14.74 -12.75
N TYR A 241 -10.91 -13.50 -12.25
CA TYR A 241 -12.04 -12.96 -11.49
C TYR A 241 -12.52 -11.65 -12.08
N GLU A 242 -13.78 -11.35 -11.85
CA GLU A 242 -14.47 -10.17 -12.38
C GLU A 242 -15.32 -9.51 -11.30
N LEU A 243 -15.88 -8.35 -11.61
CA LEU A 243 -16.79 -7.64 -10.72
C LEU A 243 -18.07 -8.48 -10.53
N PRO A 244 -18.48 -8.78 -9.30
CA PRO A 244 -19.69 -9.51 -9.05
C PRO A 244 -20.92 -8.64 -9.28
N ASP A 245 -22.07 -9.27 -9.49
CA ASP A 245 -23.36 -8.58 -9.42
C ASP A 245 -23.59 -8.07 -7.99
N TYR A 246 -23.96 -6.80 -7.86
CA TYR A 246 -24.24 -6.17 -6.58
C TYR A 246 -25.29 -5.08 -6.69
N GLU A 247 -25.96 -4.82 -5.58
CA GLU A 247 -26.95 -3.75 -5.44
C GLU A 247 -26.52 -2.78 -4.33
N ILE A 248 -27.03 -1.55 -4.40
CA ILE A 248 -26.82 -0.53 -3.36
C ILE A 248 -28.19 -0.17 -2.80
N GLU A 249 -28.45 -0.56 -1.56
CA GLU A 249 -29.67 -0.23 -0.83
C GLU A 249 -29.34 0.60 0.40
N ASP A 250 -29.93 1.78 0.51
CA ASP A 250 -29.77 2.71 1.64
C ASP A 250 -28.29 2.96 2.03
N GLY A 251 -27.43 3.11 1.01
CA GLY A 251 -25.99 3.34 1.21
C GLY A 251 -25.19 2.11 1.66
N THR A 252 -25.76 0.91 1.50
CA THR A 252 -25.11 -0.38 1.80
C THR A 252 -24.95 -1.18 0.52
N SER A 253 -23.76 -1.68 0.24
CA SER A 253 -23.51 -2.60 -0.87
C SER A 253 -23.92 -4.02 -0.47
N ILE A 254 -24.70 -4.69 -1.32
CA ILE A 254 -25.22 -6.04 -1.11
C ILE A 254 -24.76 -6.90 -2.28
N ILE A 255 -24.17 -8.04 -1.98
CA ILE A 255 -23.76 -9.05 -2.97
C ILE A 255 -24.65 -10.28 -2.83
N SER A 256 -25.14 -10.76 -3.98
CA SER A 256 -25.80 -12.05 -4.09
C SER A 256 -24.78 -13.15 -4.44
N HIS A 257 -24.88 -14.28 -3.78
CA HIS A 257 -24.04 -15.47 -4.00
C HIS A 257 -24.88 -16.74 -3.79
N GLU A 258 -24.34 -17.92 -4.10
CA GLU A 258 -25.10 -19.19 -4.07
C GLU A 258 -25.77 -19.47 -2.71
N ASN A 259 -25.21 -18.98 -1.61
CA ASN A 259 -25.71 -19.22 -0.25
C ASN A 259 -26.60 -18.08 0.30
N GLY A 260 -26.98 -17.10 -0.53
CA GLY A 260 -27.85 -15.98 -0.15
C GLY A 260 -27.23 -14.62 -0.47
N GLU A 261 -27.48 -13.64 0.39
CA GLU A 261 -27.01 -12.26 0.23
C GLU A 261 -26.11 -11.86 1.40
N THR A 262 -25.09 -11.05 1.10
CA THR A 262 -24.20 -10.48 2.12
C THR A 262 -24.19 -8.96 2.03
N LYS A 263 -24.52 -8.29 3.14
CA LYS A 263 -24.35 -6.85 3.31
C LYS A 263 -22.91 -6.54 3.69
N LEU A 264 -22.31 -5.55 3.03
CA LEU A 264 -20.93 -5.21 3.20
C LEU A 264 -20.76 -3.81 3.84
N GLU A 265 -19.79 -3.66 4.71
CA GLU A 265 -19.38 -2.36 5.25
C GLU A 265 -18.45 -1.59 4.28
N ILE A 266 -17.88 -2.27 3.29
CA ILE A 266 -17.09 -1.66 2.21
C ILE A 266 -17.97 -1.40 1.00
N PHE A 267 -17.57 -0.47 0.17
CA PHE A 267 -18.29 -0.11 -1.05
C PHE A 267 -17.37 0.28 -2.21
N GLY A 268 -17.97 0.43 -3.37
CA GLY A 268 -17.33 0.80 -4.63
C GLY A 268 -16.85 -0.42 -5.42
N ALA A 269 -17.10 -0.39 -6.74
CA ALA A 269 -16.82 -1.50 -7.66
C ALA A 269 -15.38 -2.03 -7.51
N HIS A 270 -14.39 -1.13 -7.35
CA HIS A 270 -12.99 -1.55 -7.18
C HIS A 270 -12.74 -2.36 -5.88
N ASN A 271 -13.48 -2.09 -4.78
CA ASN A 271 -13.37 -2.87 -3.55
C ASN A 271 -14.09 -4.21 -3.68
N LEU A 272 -15.21 -4.25 -4.40
CA LEU A 272 -15.94 -5.50 -4.67
C LEU A 272 -15.14 -6.40 -5.61
N LEU A 273 -14.50 -5.81 -6.62
CA LEU A 273 -13.57 -6.52 -7.50
C LEU A 273 -12.37 -7.09 -6.71
N ASN A 274 -11.74 -6.28 -5.84
CA ASN A 274 -10.68 -6.74 -4.93
C ASN A 274 -11.14 -7.91 -4.04
N MET A 275 -12.39 -7.89 -3.60
CA MET A 275 -12.98 -8.93 -2.76
C MET A 275 -13.09 -10.26 -3.51
N MET A 276 -13.44 -10.24 -4.81
CA MET A 276 -13.48 -11.49 -5.60
C MET A 276 -12.10 -12.10 -5.78
N GLY A 277 -11.07 -11.27 -5.99
CA GLY A 277 -9.68 -11.76 -5.98
C GLY A 277 -9.28 -12.36 -4.62
N ALA A 278 -9.67 -11.73 -3.51
CA ALA A 278 -9.43 -12.27 -2.17
C ALA A 278 -10.18 -13.59 -1.93
N LEU A 279 -11.40 -13.76 -2.46
CA LEU A 279 -12.17 -15.00 -2.42
C LEU A 279 -11.38 -16.15 -3.06
N ASN A 280 -10.87 -15.97 -4.28
CA ASN A 280 -10.13 -17.01 -4.99
C ASN A 280 -8.87 -17.43 -4.21
N VAL A 281 -8.13 -16.46 -3.64
CA VAL A 281 -6.98 -16.76 -2.76
C VAL A 281 -7.42 -17.55 -1.52
N CYS A 282 -8.51 -17.15 -0.85
CA CYS A 282 -9.00 -17.84 0.34
C CYS A 282 -9.49 -19.26 0.03
N LYS A 283 -10.12 -19.49 -1.13
CA LYS A 283 -10.51 -20.84 -1.60
C LYS A 283 -9.28 -21.76 -1.73
N GLN A 284 -8.17 -21.25 -2.28
CA GLN A 284 -6.90 -22.00 -2.37
C GLN A 284 -6.28 -22.31 -0.99
N LEU A 285 -6.65 -21.55 0.03
CA LEU A 285 -6.25 -21.82 1.42
C LEU A 285 -7.27 -22.65 2.21
N GLY A 286 -8.28 -23.22 1.52
CA GLY A 286 -9.27 -24.13 2.09
C GLY A 286 -10.47 -23.46 2.77
N VAL A 287 -10.68 -22.16 2.57
CA VAL A 287 -11.87 -21.46 3.06
C VAL A 287 -13.05 -21.67 2.09
N ALA A 288 -14.18 -22.13 2.60
CA ALA A 288 -15.38 -22.25 1.80
C ALA A 288 -15.95 -20.87 1.44
N GLU A 289 -16.59 -20.75 0.27
CA GLU A 289 -17.13 -19.48 -0.21
C GLU A 289 -18.15 -18.87 0.77
N SER A 290 -19.04 -19.69 1.35
CA SER A 290 -19.98 -19.22 2.37
C SER A 290 -19.31 -18.65 3.61
N GLU A 291 -18.21 -19.26 4.07
CA GLU A 291 -17.41 -18.78 5.21
C GLU A 291 -16.69 -17.48 4.88
N PHE A 292 -16.22 -17.34 3.63
CA PHE A 292 -15.63 -16.11 3.15
C PHE A 292 -16.62 -14.94 3.22
N PHE A 293 -17.83 -15.07 2.66
CA PHE A 293 -18.82 -14.01 2.68
C PHE A 293 -19.30 -13.68 4.09
N ILE A 294 -19.45 -14.69 4.97
CA ILE A 294 -19.73 -14.44 6.39
C ILE A 294 -18.63 -13.60 7.03
N ALA A 295 -17.36 -13.92 6.78
CA ALA A 295 -16.26 -13.12 7.31
C ALA A 295 -16.26 -11.70 6.73
N MET A 296 -16.48 -11.56 5.42
CA MET A 296 -16.46 -10.26 4.74
C MET A 296 -17.58 -9.31 5.19
N SER A 297 -18.69 -9.80 5.73
CA SER A 297 -19.76 -8.96 6.29
C SER A 297 -19.27 -8.05 7.45
N SER A 298 -18.17 -8.41 8.11
CA SER A 298 -17.56 -7.66 9.21
C SER A 298 -16.28 -6.91 8.83
N PHE A 299 -15.86 -6.95 7.56
CA PHE A 299 -14.67 -6.28 7.10
C PHE A 299 -14.92 -4.79 6.87
N LYS A 300 -14.29 -3.93 7.66
CA LYS A 300 -14.49 -2.46 7.63
C LYS A 300 -13.60 -1.70 6.64
N GLY A 301 -12.81 -2.42 5.86
CA GLY A 301 -11.82 -1.82 4.96
C GLY A 301 -10.40 -1.81 5.53
N ALA A 302 -9.43 -1.46 4.68
CA ALA A 302 -8.06 -1.25 5.09
C ALA A 302 -7.84 0.22 5.49
N SER A 303 -6.97 0.48 6.45
CA SER A 303 -6.64 1.83 6.89
C SER A 303 -6.23 2.71 5.70
N ARG A 304 -6.76 3.92 5.64
CA ARG A 304 -6.56 4.89 4.55
C ARG A 304 -7.00 4.39 3.17
N ARG A 305 -8.02 3.50 3.09
CA ARG A 305 -8.61 3.01 1.84
C ARG A 305 -10.12 3.17 1.93
N LEU A 306 -10.66 4.32 1.53
CA LEU A 306 -12.03 4.76 1.79
C LEU A 306 -12.45 4.53 3.25
N GLU A 307 -11.53 4.81 4.16
CA GLU A 307 -11.74 4.68 5.61
C GLU A 307 -12.73 5.73 6.10
N LYS A 308 -13.85 5.32 6.70
CA LYS A 308 -14.78 6.23 7.33
C LYS A 308 -14.15 6.77 8.64
N ILE A 309 -13.76 8.03 8.64
CA ILE A 309 -13.07 8.65 9.79
C ILE A 309 -13.99 9.49 10.67
N PHE A 310 -15.18 9.85 10.16
CA PHE A 310 -16.15 10.63 10.91
C PHE A 310 -17.55 10.43 10.33
N GLU A 311 -18.56 10.41 11.21
CA GLU A 311 -19.97 10.37 10.85
C GLU A 311 -20.80 11.14 11.87
N ARG A 312 -21.72 11.94 11.39
CA ARG A 312 -22.81 12.55 12.15
C ARG A 312 -24.01 12.77 11.22
N GLU A 313 -25.16 13.14 11.77
CA GLU A 313 -26.33 13.46 10.95
C GLU A 313 -25.97 14.49 9.86
N GLY A 314 -26.21 14.13 8.60
CA GLY A 314 -25.95 14.96 7.42
C GLY A 314 -24.48 15.14 7.03
N LEU A 315 -23.53 14.40 7.64
CA LEU A 315 -22.11 14.50 7.26
C LEU A 315 -21.38 13.18 7.49
N ILE A 316 -20.78 12.64 6.42
CA ILE A 316 -19.86 11.51 6.49
C ILE A 316 -18.51 11.94 5.88
N VAL A 317 -17.41 11.57 6.52
CA VAL A 317 -16.06 11.90 6.05
C VAL A 317 -15.27 10.63 5.85
N TYR A 318 -14.80 10.45 4.62
CA TYR A 318 -13.91 9.35 4.24
C TYR A 318 -12.50 9.85 4.02
N LYS A 319 -11.53 8.99 4.31
CA LYS A 319 -10.11 9.19 4.05
C LYS A 319 -9.61 8.11 3.12
N ASP A 320 -8.92 8.53 2.06
CA ASP A 320 -8.33 7.60 1.10
C ASP A 320 -6.87 7.93 0.81
N PHE A 321 -6.15 6.99 0.27
CA PHE A 321 -4.77 7.15 -0.18
C PHE A 321 -4.67 7.17 -1.72
N ALA A 322 -5.77 7.43 -2.41
CA ALA A 322 -5.80 7.58 -3.87
C ALA A 322 -4.98 8.81 -4.29
N HIS A 323 -3.84 8.60 -4.93
CA HIS A 323 -2.91 9.65 -5.34
C HIS A 323 -2.53 9.58 -6.82
N SER A 324 -2.83 8.48 -7.52
CA SER A 324 -2.68 8.38 -8.97
C SER A 324 -4.03 8.63 -9.68
N PRO A 325 -4.02 9.07 -10.93
CA PRO A 325 -5.24 9.43 -11.68
C PRO A 325 -6.31 8.34 -11.69
N SER A 326 -5.92 7.10 -11.94
CA SER A 326 -6.84 5.95 -11.95
C SER A 326 -7.47 5.69 -10.57
N LYS A 327 -6.67 5.79 -9.48
CA LYS A 327 -7.16 5.64 -8.10
C LYS A 327 -8.14 6.76 -7.73
N VAL A 328 -7.81 8.01 -8.06
CA VAL A 328 -8.71 9.16 -7.81
C VAL A 328 -10.04 8.97 -8.53
N ARG A 329 -10.02 8.58 -9.81
CA ARG A 329 -11.23 8.31 -10.59
C ARG A 329 -12.08 7.19 -9.96
N ALA A 330 -11.46 6.10 -9.55
CA ALA A 330 -12.15 4.97 -8.92
C ALA A 330 -12.80 5.36 -7.59
N THR A 331 -12.09 6.09 -6.74
CA THR A 331 -12.59 6.56 -5.44
C THR A 331 -13.72 7.57 -5.60
N VAL A 332 -13.59 8.54 -6.50
CA VAL A 332 -14.65 9.53 -6.80
C VAL A 332 -15.91 8.82 -7.30
N LYS A 333 -15.74 7.88 -8.24
CA LYS A 333 -16.87 7.08 -8.75
C LYS A 333 -17.53 6.28 -7.65
N ALA A 334 -16.76 5.59 -6.82
CA ALA A 334 -17.28 4.79 -5.71
C ALA A 334 -18.13 5.62 -4.74
N VAL A 335 -17.64 6.80 -4.32
CA VAL A 335 -18.38 7.68 -3.42
C VAL A 335 -19.63 8.23 -4.09
N ARG A 336 -19.57 8.61 -5.38
CA ARG A 336 -20.75 9.11 -6.10
C ARG A 336 -21.82 8.03 -6.28
N ASP A 337 -21.43 6.82 -6.64
CA ASP A 337 -22.36 5.70 -6.83
C ASP A 337 -23.04 5.32 -5.50
N GLN A 338 -22.28 5.32 -4.40
CA GLN A 338 -22.78 4.98 -3.06
C GLN A 338 -23.72 6.04 -2.48
N PHE A 339 -23.48 7.33 -2.80
CA PHE A 339 -24.16 8.48 -2.23
C PHE A 339 -24.75 9.39 -3.31
N MET A 340 -25.57 8.82 -4.22
CA MET A 340 -26.12 9.53 -5.39
C MET A 340 -26.91 10.80 -5.05
N SER A 341 -27.63 10.81 -3.94
CA SER A 341 -28.47 11.94 -3.49
C SER A 341 -27.70 12.99 -2.67
N HIS A 342 -26.44 12.71 -2.35
CA HIS A 342 -25.64 13.54 -1.45
C HIS A 342 -24.74 14.52 -2.23
N LYS A 343 -24.44 15.66 -1.58
CA LYS A 343 -23.42 16.57 -2.08
C LYS A 343 -22.04 16.04 -1.73
N VAL A 344 -21.22 15.78 -2.75
CA VAL A 344 -19.88 15.24 -2.59
C VAL A 344 -18.85 16.36 -2.72
N ILE A 345 -18.01 16.50 -1.70
CA ILE A 345 -16.88 17.43 -1.67
C ILE A 345 -15.59 16.60 -1.57
N ALA A 346 -14.65 16.82 -2.48
CA ALA A 346 -13.38 16.09 -2.49
C ALA A 346 -12.18 17.03 -2.38
N GLY A 347 -11.21 16.64 -1.55
CA GLY A 347 -9.89 17.27 -1.46
C GLY A 347 -8.80 16.29 -1.91
N LEU A 348 -8.00 16.66 -2.90
CA LEU A 348 -6.88 15.90 -3.42
C LEU A 348 -5.56 16.59 -3.09
N GLU A 349 -4.60 15.86 -2.52
CA GLU A 349 -3.22 16.34 -2.35
C GLU A 349 -2.30 15.72 -3.39
N LEU A 350 -1.60 16.56 -4.14
CA LEU A 350 -0.51 16.15 -5.03
C LEU A 350 0.80 16.13 -4.22
N HIS A 351 1.33 14.93 -3.91
CA HIS A 351 2.50 14.80 -3.04
C HIS A 351 3.55 13.79 -3.53
N THR A 352 3.19 12.94 -4.50
CA THR A 352 4.13 11.97 -5.08
C THR A 352 5.05 12.63 -6.11
N PHE A 353 6.11 11.95 -6.53
CA PHE A 353 6.97 12.42 -7.61
C PHE A 353 6.16 12.60 -8.91
N SER A 354 5.37 11.60 -9.29
CA SER A 354 4.55 11.63 -10.50
C SER A 354 3.48 12.73 -10.42
N SER A 355 2.75 12.84 -9.30
CA SER A 355 1.66 13.82 -9.17
C SER A 355 2.11 15.29 -9.11
N LEU A 356 3.41 15.53 -8.85
CA LEU A 356 4.00 16.87 -8.87
C LEU A 356 4.75 17.16 -10.19
N ASN A 357 4.82 16.21 -11.11
CA ASN A 357 5.47 16.38 -12.40
C ASN A 357 4.48 16.92 -13.42
N ILE A 358 4.80 18.06 -14.02
CA ILE A 358 3.93 18.77 -14.98
C ILE A 358 3.53 17.87 -16.14
N SER A 359 4.46 17.08 -16.70
CA SER A 359 4.17 16.17 -17.82
C SER A 359 3.18 15.04 -17.49
N PHE A 360 2.97 14.78 -16.21
CA PHE A 360 2.05 13.73 -15.73
C PHE A 360 0.70 14.30 -15.28
N LEU A 361 0.60 15.62 -15.07
CA LEU A 361 -0.64 16.23 -14.55
C LEU A 361 -1.83 16.09 -15.47
N GLU A 362 -1.62 16.03 -16.78
CA GLU A 362 -2.72 15.87 -17.77
C GLU A 362 -3.49 14.55 -17.57
N GLU A 363 -2.87 13.54 -16.98
CA GLU A 363 -3.51 12.27 -16.63
C GLU A 363 -4.63 12.43 -15.58
N TYR A 364 -4.62 13.55 -14.82
CA TYR A 364 -5.69 13.87 -13.87
C TYR A 364 -6.94 14.47 -14.52
N LYS A 365 -6.91 14.70 -15.84
CA LYS A 365 -8.07 15.22 -16.57
C LYS A 365 -9.31 14.38 -16.29
N ASN A 366 -10.41 15.04 -15.94
CA ASN A 366 -11.70 14.41 -15.65
C ASN A 366 -11.74 13.44 -14.45
N THR A 367 -10.68 13.28 -13.66
CA THR A 367 -10.66 12.33 -12.53
C THR A 367 -11.61 12.71 -11.41
N MET A 368 -11.97 13.98 -11.29
CA MET A 368 -12.87 14.51 -10.23
C MET A 368 -14.26 14.90 -10.75
N ASN A 369 -14.69 14.43 -11.94
CA ASN A 369 -15.97 14.82 -12.52
C ASN A 369 -17.20 14.34 -11.72
N GLY A 370 -17.07 13.35 -10.86
CA GLY A 370 -18.16 12.83 -10.01
C GLY A 370 -18.45 13.66 -8.76
N VAL A 371 -17.67 14.71 -8.42
CA VAL A 371 -17.86 15.50 -7.21
C VAL A 371 -18.50 16.86 -7.49
N ASP A 372 -19.24 17.40 -6.50
CA ASP A 372 -19.90 18.71 -6.62
C ASP A 372 -18.93 19.86 -6.36
N ILE A 373 -17.95 19.67 -5.47
CA ILE A 373 -16.90 20.64 -5.18
C ILE A 373 -15.56 19.91 -5.13
N ALA A 374 -14.58 20.38 -5.91
CA ALA A 374 -13.25 19.81 -5.97
C ALA A 374 -12.19 20.78 -5.44
N TYR A 375 -11.33 20.29 -4.58
CA TYR A 375 -10.15 20.99 -4.09
C TYR A 375 -8.90 20.21 -4.46
N VAL A 376 -7.86 20.89 -4.92
CA VAL A 376 -6.54 20.31 -5.13
C VAL A 376 -5.50 21.13 -4.37
N TYR A 377 -4.67 20.43 -3.63
CA TYR A 377 -3.59 20.99 -2.82
C TYR A 377 -2.25 20.45 -3.25
N PHE A 378 -1.22 21.27 -3.24
CA PHE A 378 0.18 20.84 -3.32
C PHE A 378 1.08 21.73 -2.46
N ASP A 379 2.20 21.19 -1.99
CA ASP A 379 3.19 21.93 -1.23
C ASP A 379 4.38 22.34 -2.13
N PRO A 380 4.58 23.64 -2.39
CA PRO A 380 5.72 24.12 -3.21
C PRO A 380 7.09 23.69 -2.68
N LYS A 381 7.23 23.51 -1.35
CA LYS A 381 8.48 23.00 -0.76
C LYS A 381 8.75 21.56 -1.16
N SER A 382 7.73 20.75 -1.28
CA SER A 382 7.83 19.37 -1.75
C SER A 382 8.25 19.32 -3.21
N VAL A 383 7.78 20.24 -4.06
CA VAL A 383 8.22 20.39 -5.48
C VAL A 383 9.71 20.70 -5.54
N ALA A 384 10.15 21.73 -4.81
CA ALA A 384 11.55 22.16 -4.75
C ALA A 384 12.48 21.05 -4.20
N HIS A 385 12.06 20.36 -3.12
CA HIS A 385 12.81 19.25 -2.52
C HIS A 385 13.03 18.09 -3.51
N LYS A 386 12.02 17.81 -4.35
CA LYS A 386 12.11 16.77 -5.38
C LYS A 386 12.85 17.22 -6.65
N LYS A 387 13.31 18.48 -6.70
CA LYS A 387 14.00 19.08 -7.86
C LYS A 387 13.17 18.99 -9.15
N LEU A 388 11.87 19.15 -9.03
CA LEU A 388 10.94 19.21 -10.14
C LEU A 388 10.81 20.65 -10.66
N GLU A 389 10.25 20.79 -11.86
CA GLU A 389 9.90 22.11 -12.41
C GLU A 389 8.89 22.82 -11.50
N ASP A 390 8.94 24.15 -11.45
CA ASP A 390 8.04 24.94 -10.61
C ASP A 390 6.58 24.73 -11.02
N LEU A 391 5.83 24.13 -10.13
CA LEU A 391 4.41 23.88 -10.29
C LEU A 391 3.61 25.11 -9.81
N SER A 392 2.77 25.65 -10.67
CA SER A 392 1.89 26.76 -10.33
C SER A 392 0.42 26.31 -10.17
N GLU A 393 -0.37 27.09 -9.45
CA GLU A 393 -1.80 26.86 -9.31
C GLU A 393 -2.54 26.86 -10.67
N ILE A 394 -2.09 27.70 -11.62
CA ILE A 394 -2.66 27.77 -12.98
C ILE A 394 -2.42 26.46 -13.73
N VAL A 395 -1.19 25.94 -13.71
CA VAL A 395 -0.85 24.66 -14.36
C VAL A 395 -1.68 23.52 -13.79
N VAL A 396 -1.83 23.44 -12.49
CA VAL A 396 -2.68 22.44 -11.84
C VAL A 396 -4.14 22.61 -12.24
N TYR A 397 -4.64 23.86 -12.23
CA TYR A 397 -6.03 24.16 -12.62
C TYR A 397 -6.32 23.69 -14.04
N ASP A 398 -5.47 24.04 -15.00
CA ASP A 398 -5.63 23.70 -16.41
C ASP A 398 -5.58 22.19 -16.65
N SER A 399 -4.73 21.47 -15.90
CA SER A 399 -4.52 20.01 -16.06
C SER A 399 -5.75 19.17 -15.67
N PHE A 400 -6.60 19.68 -14.77
CA PHE A 400 -7.81 18.93 -14.36
C PHE A 400 -9.02 19.12 -15.27
N ASP A 401 -8.97 20.11 -16.19
CA ASP A 401 -10.08 20.44 -17.13
C ASP A 401 -11.43 20.61 -16.42
N ARG A 402 -11.42 21.35 -15.31
CA ARG A 402 -12.59 21.54 -14.46
C ARG A 402 -12.73 23.00 -14.00
N LYS A 403 -13.75 23.72 -14.52
CA LYS A 403 -13.94 25.17 -14.33
C LYS A 403 -14.21 25.63 -12.88
N ASP A 404 -14.71 24.75 -12.03
CA ASP A 404 -15.03 25.01 -10.62
C ASP A 404 -13.98 24.46 -9.65
N LEU A 405 -12.84 23.99 -10.17
CA LEU A 405 -11.72 23.51 -9.36
C LEU A 405 -11.16 24.65 -8.50
N LYS A 406 -10.91 24.35 -7.23
CA LYS A 406 -10.19 25.24 -6.31
C LYS A 406 -8.82 24.69 -6.04
N VAL A 407 -7.79 25.33 -6.59
CA VAL A 407 -6.39 25.00 -6.34
C VAL A 407 -5.86 25.91 -5.25
N PHE A 408 -5.09 25.38 -4.32
CA PHE A 408 -4.45 26.16 -3.27
C PHE A 408 -3.10 25.58 -2.87
N THR A 409 -2.24 26.46 -2.40
CA THR A 409 -0.96 26.13 -1.78
C THR A 409 -1.02 26.60 -0.32
N LEU A 410 -0.51 25.81 0.59
CA LEU A 410 -0.47 26.16 2.00
C LEU A 410 0.98 26.47 2.40
N THR A 411 1.23 27.72 2.81
CA THR A 411 2.49 28.04 3.48
C THR A 411 2.24 28.01 4.98
N VAL A 412 2.69 26.97 5.66
CA VAL A 412 2.65 26.93 7.12
C VAL A 412 3.87 27.63 7.67
N SER A 413 3.68 28.84 8.23
CA SER A 413 4.72 29.49 9.02
C SER A 413 4.60 29.05 10.47
N ASN A 414 5.59 28.34 10.97
CA ASN A 414 5.67 27.99 12.39
C ASN A 414 6.38 29.09 13.16
N THR A 415 5.68 29.80 14.01
CA THR A 415 6.25 30.83 14.91
C THR A 415 6.54 30.28 16.32
N GLY A 416 6.41 28.98 16.54
CA GLY A 416 6.64 28.32 17.83
C GLY A 416 7.61 27.15 17.74
N ASP A 417 8.13 26.73 18.91
CA ASP A 417 9.15 25.67 19.05
C ASP A 417 8.63 24.26 18.77
N ARG A 418 7.41 24.08 18.29
CA ARG A 418 6.82 22.76 17.98
C ARG A 418 6.65 22.60 16.47
N PRO A 419 7.14 21.50 15.87
CA PRO A 419 6.90 21.25 14.46
C PRO A 419 5.40 21.11 14.18
N VAL A 420 4.93 21.78 13.12
CA VAL A 420 3.58 21.60 12.59
C VAL A 420 3.67 20.52 11.51
N GLN A 421 3.04 19.37 11.77
CA GLN A 421 2.92 18.33 10.77
C GLN A 421 1.65 18.58 9.94
N VAL A 422 1.83 18.95 8.66
CA VAL A 422 0.74 18.98 7.67
C VAL A 422 0.67 17.57 7.10
N GLY A 423 -0.36 16.84 7.45
CA GLY A 423 -0.56 15.47 6.97
C GLY A 423 -1.19 15.45 5.57
N SER A 424 -0.71 14.56 4.72
CA SER A 424 -1.31 14.23 3.43
C SER A 424 -2.59 13.42 3.63
N HIS A 425 -3.74 14.01 3.34
CA HIS A 425 -5.01 13.32 3.53
C HIS A 425 -6.05 13.79 2.52
N TYR A 426 -6.77 12.84 1.90
CA TYR A 426 -7.97 13.09 1.13
C TYR A 426 -9.20 13.02 2.03
N HIS A 427 -10.07 14.00 1.92
CA HIS A 427 -11.33 14.01 2.65
C HIS A 427 -12.49 14.09 1.65
N PHE A 428 -13.37 13.10 1.67
CA PHE A 428 -14.68 13.20 1.08
C PHE A 428 -15.67 13.53 2.19
N ALA A 429 -16.43 14.58 2.02
CA ALA A 429 -17.41 15.01 3.01
C ALA A 429 -18.77 15.29 2.35
N GLU A 430 -19.82 14.83 2.99
CA GLU A 430 -21.17 15.30 2.75
C GLU A 430 -21.44 16.52 3.63
N ALA A 431 -21.99 17.58 3.08
CA ALA A 431 -22.42 18.73 3.87
C ALA A 431 -23.72 19.31 3.34
N ASN A 432 -24.74 19.32 4.16
CA ASN A 432 -25.98 20.07 3.96
C ASN A 432 -25.90 21.54 4.43
N GLU A 433 -24.81 21.97 5.03
CA GLU A 433 -24.56 23.34 5.49
C GLU A 433 -23.19 23.84 5.04
N LYS A 434 -23.08 25.17 4.87
CA LYS A 434 -21.84 25.86 4.53
C LYS A 434 -20.72 25.45 5.49
N LEU A 435 -19.90 24.49 5.12
CA LEU A 435 -18.57 24.30 5.69
C LEU A 435 -17.70 25.47 5.19
N ASP A 436 -17.38 26.37 6.07
CA ASP A 436 -16.41 27.43 5.82
C ASP A 436 -15.02 26.79 5.86
N PHE A 437 -14.62 26.18 4.75
CA PHE A 437 -13.34 25.49 4.60
C PHE A 437 -12.14 26.42 4.82
N ASP A 438 -12.31 27.72 4.57
CA ASP A 438 -11.23 28.71 4.70
C ASP A 438 -10.83 28.95 6.17
N ARG A 439 -11.65 28.57 7.14
CA ARG A 439 -11.36 28.78 8.57
C ARG A 439 -11.14 27.53 9.41
N ASN A 440 -11.61 26.36 8.98
CA ASN A 440 -11.61 25.15 9.82
C ASN A 440 -10.46 24.16 9.56
N ILE A 441 -9.73 24.26 8.44
CA ILE A 441 -8.55 23.43 8.18
C ILE A 441 -7.36 23.86 9.05
N VAL A 442 -7.31 25.13 9.45
CA VAL A 442 -6.17 25.71 10.19
C VAL A 442 -6.24 25.42 11.71
N HIS A 443 -7.36 24.99 12.27
CA HIS A 443 -7.55 24.96 13.74
C HIS A 443 -7.84 23.60 14.39
N ARG A 444 -7.73 22.48 13.70
CA ARG A 444 -7.76 21.20 14.43
C ARG A 444 -6.38 20.60 14.60
N LYS A 445 -5.86 20.80 15.83
CA LYS A 445 -4.78 20.00 16.43
C LYS A 445 -5.03 18.53 16.16
N SER A 446 -4.00 17.87 15.67
CA SER A 446 -3.91 16.41 15.71
C SER A 446 -4.30 15.91 17.11
N ILE A 447 -5.37 15.15 17.18
CA ILE A 447 -5.56 14.20 18.27
C ILE A 447 -4.93 12.90 17.76
N CYS A 448 -4.03 12.38 18.56
CA CYS A 448 -3.05 11.31 18.38
C CYS A 448 -3.49 10.13 17.52
#